data_2ec435830b854a1560cb6fd3cdec7ed9
#
_entry.id   2ec435830b854a1560cb6fd3cdec7ed9
#
_cell.length_a   1.000
_cell.length_b   1.000
_cell.length_c   1.000
_cell.angle_alpha   90.00
_cell.angle_beta   90.00
_cell.angle_gamma   90.00
#
_symmetry.space_group_name_H-M   'P 1'
#
loop_
_entity.id
_entity.type
_entity.pdbx_description
1 polymer ?
#
loop_
_entity_poly.entity_id
_entity_poly.type
_entity_poly.pdbx_seq_one_letter_code
_entity_poly.pdbx_strand_id
1 'polypeptide(L)'
;MRKRTILIVSLLALCFSIPILTAKAQETKDILGSLRFRHIGPVGNRLTSVVGIPDQPNIYYVGAASGGIWKTVDGGVHWEPIFDGQPVSSIGALAIAPSNPNIVWAGTGEPWIRSHISVGQGIYKSTDAGKTWTLMGLEKTGRISRVVIDPQNPDIVLVGALGHAYGPQPERGVFRTTDGGKTWERVLFTDENSGCAHLEMDPHNPQVLFAGMWPIEIHTWGRESGGPGSGLFKSTDGGVSWKRLSGNGLPVRPTGKIVFAIAPNNSKRIYALIETGDGVPLNGQETDRGKLWRSDDSGENWRLVSYDRNLGGRTHYYFRVAVAPDNENETYYLTAGFAHSTDGGQTARMITGVASPGGDNHDIWIDPKNANRIAVANDGGVSISTTRGQTWFRIQLPIAQMYHVTVDNRIPYYVYGNEQDDPSYRGPSRSAGGGAGGSIPRSAWQSVGGGESGWATPDPVDPNIIWSSASGSGSVGGIVERYDLRNGQIRRVEVWPDQTNGSPAADLKYRFVWTFPLTISPHDHKKLYVGSQFVHQTTDDGQSWQVISPDLTTNDKSKQGFSGGRQATILASSISRPSSPSPSRRRRRD
;
A
#
# COMPACT_ATOMS: atom_id res chain seq x y z
N MET A 1 -56.70 -60.55 31.48
CA MET A 1 -56.00 -59.73 30.46
C MET A 1 -55.78 -58.26 30.91
N ARG A 2 -55.55 -57.97 32.17
CA ARG A 2 -55.32 -56.56 32.65
C ARG A 2 -53.98 -56.30 33.38
N LYS A 3 -53.07 -57.31 33.47
CA LYS A 3 -51.79 -57.16 34.19
C LYS A 3 -50.53 -57.10 33.29
N ARG A 4 -50.66 -57.34 31.97
CA ARG A 4 -49.54 -57.30 31.04
C ARG A 4 -49.32 -55.92 30.38
N THR A 5 -50.35 -55.06 30.33
CA THR A 5 -50.29 -53.78 29.66
C THR A 5 -49.63 -52.69 30.55
N ILE A 6 -49.70 -52.84 31.89
CA ILE A 6 -49.08 -51.85 32.81
C ILE A 6 -47.56 -52.02 32.88
N LEU A 7 -47.04 -53.21 32.65
CA LEU A 7 -45.57 -53.44 32.70
C LEU A 7 -44.83 -52.87 31.46
N ILE A 8 -45.51 -52.81 30.30
CA ILE A 8 -44.92 -52.25 29.09
C ILE A 8 -44.86 -50.71 29.10
N VAL A 9 -45.88 -50.08 29.70
CA VAL A 9 -45.89 -48.63 29.83
C VAL A 9 -44.84 -48.13 30.83
N SER A 10 -44.59 -48.92 31.88
CA SER A 10 -43.56 -48.59 32.86
C SER A 10 -42.13 -48.77 32.32
N LEU A 11 -41.92 -49.69 31.39
CA LEU A 11 -40.62 -49.88 30.74
C LEU A 11 -40.33 -48.77 29.69
N LEU A 12 -41.35 -48.30 28.98
CA LEU A 12 -41.23 -47.18 28.05
C LEU A 12 -41.02 -45.82 28.77
N ALA A 13 -41.55 -45.63 29.97
CA ALA A 13 -41.29 -44.44 30.78
C ALA A 13 -39.88 -44.41 31.38
N LEU A 14 -39.24 -45.57 31.59
CA LEU A 14 -37.86 -45.64 32.07
C LEU A 14 -36.81 -45.41 30.97
N CYS A 15 -37.16 -45.59 29.70
CA CYS A 15 -36.28 -45.30 28.58
C CYS A 15 -36.19 -43.82 28.20
N PHE A 16 -37.15 -42.99 28.67
CA PHE A 16 -37.16 -41.54 28.39
C PHE A 16 -36.54 -40.67 29.49
N SER A 17 -36.05 -41.25 30.57
CA SER A 17 -35.37 -40.56 31.67
C SER A 17 -33.87 -40.81 31.72
N ILE A 18 -33.26 -41.23 30.61
CA ILE A 18 -31.81 -41.09 30.47
C ILE A 18 -31.53 -39.60 30.33
N PRO A 19 -30.88 -38.93 31.30
CA PRO A 19 -30.44 -37.58 31.07
C PRO A 19 -29.56 -37.64 29.83
N ILE A 20 -29.89 -36.86 28.80
CA ILE A 20 -28.97 -36.52 27.75
C ILE A 20 -27.85 -35.82 28.52
N LEU A 21 -26.84 -36.57 28.89
CA LEU A 21 -25.54 -36.03 29.18
C LEU A 21 -25.15 -35.26 27.90
N THR A 22 -25.53 -33.99 27.86
CA THR A 22 -24.84 -33.04 27.01
C THR A 22 -23.39 -33.21 27.41
N ALA A 23 -22.66 -33.99 26.63
CA ALA A 23 -21.21 -33.94 26.66
C ALA A 23 -20.92 -32.42 26.47
N LYS A 24 -20.60 -31.74 27.58
CA LYS A 24 -19.90 -30.46 27.47
C LYS A 24 -18.75 -30.79 26.54
N ALA A 25 -18.76 -30.20 25.34
CA ALA A 25 -17.62 -30.21 24.49
C ALA A 25 -16.48 -29.84 25.43
N GLN A 26 -15.61 -30.80 25.69
CA GLN A 26 -14.44 -30.60 26.51
C GLN A 26 -13.77 -29.44 25.79
N GLU A 27 -13.73 -28.26 26.43
CA GLU A 27 -12.95 -27.15 25.89
C GLU A 27 -11.63 -27.75 25.55
N THR A 28 -11.38 -27.92 24.24
CA THR A 28 -10.07 -28.35 23.77
C THR A 28 -9.17 -27.27 24.30
N LYS A 29 -8.49 -27.61 25.42
CA LYS A 29 -7.52 -26.74 26.04
C LYS A 29 -6.67 -26.23 24.89
N ASP A 30 -6.69 -24.93 24.63
CA ASP A 30 -6.00 -24.37 23.49
C ASP A 30 -4.53 -24.76 23.62
N ILE A 31 -4.19 -25.89 23.00
CA ILE A 31 -2.84 -26.47 23.05
C ILE A 31 -1.84 -25.47 22.46
N LEU A 32 -2.33 -24.58 21.58
CA LEU A 32 -1.52 -23.55 20.97
C LEU A 32 -1.43 -22.26 21.83
N GLY A 33 -2.30 -22.09 22.81
CA GLY A 33 -2.34 -20.90 23.67
C GLY A 33 -1.08 -20.66 24.49
N SER A 34 -0.24 -21.68 24.67
CA SER A 34 1.09 -21.54 25.28
C SER A 34 2.18 -21.11 24.30
N LEU A 35 1.94 -21.22 23.00
CA LEU A 35 2.91 -20.78 21.99
C LEU A 35 2.99 -19.26 21.96
N ARG A 36 4.18 -18.75 21.72
CA ARG A 36 4.44 -17.33 21.54
C ARG A 36 5.02 -17.12 20.15
N PHE A 37 4.44 -16.21 19.38
CA PHE A 37 5.04 -15.76 18.13
C PHE A 37 6.34 -15.03 18.45
N ARG A 38 7.35 -15.32 17.65
CA ARG A 38 8.65 -14.69 17.69
C ARG A 38 8.94 -14.04 16.36
N HIS A 39 9.27 -12.76 16.35
CA HIS A 39 9.74 -12.11 15.14
C HIS A 39 11.13 -12.66 14.79
N ILE A 40 11.28 -13.18 13.57
CA ILE A 40 12.54 -13.74 13.08
C ILE A 40 13.21 -12.89 12.01
N GLY A 41 12.54 -11.86 11.50
CA GLY A 41 13.00 -11.01 10.39
C GLY A 41 12.55 -11.54 9.02
N PRO A 42 13.12 -11.02 7.92
CA PRO A 42 14.02 -9.85 7.86
C PRO A 42 13.36 -8.55 8.32
N VAL A 43 14.15 -7.48 8.42
CA VAL A 43 13.62 -6.13 8.54
C VAL A 43 13.20 -5.65 7.15
N GLY A 44 12.15 -4.90 7.08
CA GLY A 44 11.59 -4.28 5.88
C GLY A 44 10.37 -3.58 6.39
N ASN A 45 9.51 -3.31 5.61
CA ASN A 45 9.21 -2.31 4.66
C ASN A 45 7.80 -1.79 4.91
N ARG A 46 7.19 -1.24 4.19
CA ARG A 46 6.10 -0.44 3.73
C ARG A 46 5.21 0.18 4.80
N LEU A 47 5.42 1.48 4.96
CA LEU A 47 4.59 2.35 5.76
C LEU A 47 3.68 3.20 4.87
N THR A 48 2.43 3.33 5.29
CA THR A 48 1.35 3.98 4.54
C THR A 48 0.96 5.33 5.12
N SER A 49 1.30 5.58 6.38
CA SER A 49 0.96 6.82 7.07
C SER A 49 1.97 7.17 8.16
N VAL A 50 2.13 8.46 8.41
CA VAL A 50 3.02 9.00 9.44
C VAL A 50 2.42 10.26 10.06
N VAL A 51 2.55 10.40 11.38
CA VAL A 51 2.18 11.62 12.09
C VAL A 51 3.11 11.85 13.29
N GLY A 52 3.50 13.11 13.51
CA GLY A 52 4.23 13.56 14.70
C GLY A 52 3.35 14.38 15.61
N ILE A 53 3.86 14.72 16.79
CA ILE A 53 3.21 15.66 17.72
C ILE A 53 3.98 16.98 17.67
N PRO A 54 3.33 18.10 17.34
CA PRO A 54 3.93 19.43 17.50
C PRO A 54 4.40 19.62 18.97
N ASP A 55 5.48 20.36 19.17
CA ASP A 55 6.12 20.59 20.49
C ASP A 55 6.71 19.35 21.18
N GLN A 56 6.52 18.14 20.63
CA GLN A 56 7.12 16.90 21.14
C GLN A 56 8.00 16.26 20.05
N PRO A 57 9.22 16.78 19.82
CA PRO A 57 10.01 16.45 18.63
C PRO A 57 10.44 14.98 18.53
N ASN A 58 10.37 14.25 19.63
CA ASN A 58 10.79 12.85 19.69
C ASN A 58 9.64 11.85 19.49
N ILE A 59 8.39 12.32 19.38
CA ILE A 59 7.23 11.42 19.27
C ILE A 59 6.70 11.38 17.86
N TYR A 60 6.64 10.15 17.30
CA TYR A 60 6.02 9.85 16.02
C TYR A 60 5.21 8.56 16.10
N TYR A 61 4.19 8.49 15.26
CA TYR A 61 3.41 7.29 15.00
C TYR A 61 3.49 6.98 13.52
N VAL A 62 3.63 5.71 13.17
CA VAL A 62 3.59 5.26 11.79
C VAL A 62 2.64 4.08 11.65
N GLY A 63 1.93 4.04 10.53
CA GLY A 63 1.03 2.96 10.18
C GLY A 63 1.59 2.14 9.02
N ALA A 64 1.59 0.82 9.19
CA ALA A 64 2.10 -0.11 8.20
C ALA A 64 0.97 -0.62 7.28
N ALA A 65 1.31 -0.93 6.03
CA ALA A 65 0.40 -1.60 5.11
C ALA A 65 -0.09 -2.96 5.63
N SER A 66 0.78 -3.65 6.38
CA SER A 66 0.51 -4.93 7.05
C SER A 66 1.48 -5.11 8.21
N GLY A 67 1.26 -4.44 9.32
CA GLY A 67 2.19 -4.48 10.47
C GLY A 67 1.73 -3.60 11.62
N GLY A 68 0.46 -3.15 11.58
CA GLY A 68 -0.12 -2.36 12.66
C GLY A 68 0.43 -0.94 12.78
N ILE A 69 0.43 -0.43 13.98
CA ILE A 69 0.90 0.92 14.30
C ILE A 69 2.12 0.81 15.20
N TRP A 70 3.15 1.59 14.87
CA TRP A 70 4.38 1.70 15.64
C TRP A 70 4.55 3.11 16.16
N LYS A 71 5.09 3.21 17.37
CA LYS A 71 5.34 4.47 18.08
C LYS A 71 6.79 4.57 18.50
N THR A 72 7.36 5.76 18.36
CA THR A 72 8.63 6.13 18.98
C THR A 72 8.43 7.31 19.95
N VAL A 73 9.29 7.38 20.96
CA VAL A 73 9.33 8.48 21.94
C VAL A 73 10.74 9.08 22.06
N ASP A 74 11.66 8.63 21.24
CA ASP A 74 13.09 9.03 21.25
C ASP A 74 13.62 9.47 19.89
N GLY A 75 12.73 9.98 19.04
CA GLY A 75 13.09 10.52 17.73
C GLY A 75 13.33 9.47 16.66
N GLY A 76 12.88 8.24 16.88
CA GLY A 76 12.97 7.16 15.89
C GLY A 76 14.08 6.14 16.16
N VAL A 77 14.79 6.23 17.30
CA VAL A 77 15.83 5.27 17.66
C VAL A 77 15.23 3.92 18.05
N HIS A 78 14.17 3.94 18.86
CA HIS A 78 13.42 2.75 19.23
C HIS A 78 11.96 2.89 18.81
N TRP A 79 11.36 1.79 18.38
CA TRP A 79 9.97 1.71 17.96
C TRP A 79 9.28 0.54 18.64
N GLU A 80 8.08 0.81 19.14
CA GLU A 80 7.25 -0.19 19.81
C GLU A 80 5.96 -0.41 19.02
N PRO A 81 5.55 -1.66 18.77
CA PRO A 81 4.24 -1.97 18.20
C PRO A 81 3.17 -1.70 19.24
N ILE A 82 2.15 -0.93 18.87
CA ILE A 82 1.08 -0.51 19.78
C ILE A 82 -0.31 -0.92 19.32
N PHE A 83 -0.41 -1.78 18.30
CA PHE A 83 -1.68 -2.17 17.70
C PHE A 83 -1.88 -3.69 17.55
N ASP A 84 -0.95 -4.50 18.05
CA ASP A 84 -0.91 -5.96 17.86
C ASP A 84 -2.09 -6.71 18.47
N GLY A 85 -2.78 -6.11 19.45
CA GLY A 85 -3.99 -6.68 20.05
C GLY A 85 -5.25 -6.54 19.18
N GLN A 86 -5.19 -5.91 18.00
CA GLN A 86 -6.34 -5.69 17.15
C GLN A 86 -6.42 -6.77 16.05
N PRO A 87 -7.64 -7.10 15.57
CA PRO A 87 -7.83 -8.15 14.57
C PRO A 87 -7.44 -7.74 13.14
N VAL A 88 -6.96 -6.51 12.95
CA VAL A 88 -6.53 -5.94 11.67
C VAL A 88 -5.16 -5.33 11.81
N SER A 89 -4.29 -5.55 10.81
CA SER A 89 -2.91 -5.05 10.82
C SER A 89 -2.63 -3.99 9.74
N SER A 90 -3.59 -3.73 8.86
CA SER A 90 -3.43 -2.77 7.76
C SER A 90 -3.90 -1.39 8.19
N ILE A 91 -3.03 -0.40 8.13
CA ILE A 91 -3.32 0.99 8.49
C ILE A 91 -3.28 1.85 7.23
N GLY A 92 -4.31 2.67 7.04
CA GLY A 92 -4.39 3.58 5.89
C GLY A 92 -4.14 5.03 6.24
N ALA A 93 -4.57 5.45 7.43
CA ALA A 93 -4.43 6.84 7.86
C ALA A 93 -4.27 6.91 9.39
N LEU A 94 -3.45 7.86 9.83
CA LEU A 94 -3.29 8.23 11.24
C LEU A 94 -3.59 9.70 11.44
N ALA A 95 -4.24 10.04 12.55
CA ALA A 95 -4.45 11.43 12.96
C ALA A 95 -4.38 11.56 14.49
N ILE A 96 -3.80 12.66 14.96
CA ILE A 96 -3.72 13.01 16.37
C ILE A 96 -4.54 14.28 16.57
N ALA A 97 -5.38 14.31 17.60
CA ALA A 97 -6.18 15.50 17.90
C ALA A 97 -5.26 16.66 18.32
N PRO A 98 -5.31 17.81 17.62
CA PRO A 98 -4.46 18.95 17.95
C PRO A 98 -4.66 19.48 19.36
N SER A 99 -5.89 19.41 19.88
CA SER A 99 -6.26 19.87 21.23
C SER A 99 -5.87 18.88 22.34
N ASN A 100 -5.65 17.59 22.00
CA ASN A 100 -5.29 16.56 22.99
C ASN A 100 -4.48 15.44 22.34
N PRO A 101 -3.15 15.41 22.49
CA PRO A 101 -2.29 14.43 21.84
C PRO A 101 -2.46 12.99 22.36
N ASN A 102 -3.22 12.77 23.43
CA ASN A 102 -3.59 11.43 23.87
C ASN A 102 -4.67 10.80 22.99
N ILE A 103 -5.41 11.62 22.22
CA ILE A 103 -6.43 11.13 21.28
C ILE A 103 -5.78 10.87 19.93
N VAL A 104 -5.71 9.60 19.57
CA VAL A 104 -5.15 9.13 18.29
C VAL A 104 -6.22 8.33 17.56
N TRP A 105 -6.39 8.61 16.28
CA TRP A 105 -7.29 7.88 15.39
C TRP A 105 -6.52 7.12 14.34
N ALA A 106 -6.97 5.90 14.05
CA ALA A 106 -6.39 5.02 13.05
C ALA A 106 -7.45 4.51 12.10
N GLY A 107 -7.43 4.99 10.86
CA GLY A 107 -8.21 4.43 9.76
C GLY A 107 -7.49 3.22 9.19
N THR A 108 -8.20 2.09 9.05
CA THR A 108 -7.60 0.83 8.61
C THR A 108 -7.80 0.56 7.13
N GLY A 109 -7.00 -0.37 6.58
CA GLY A 109 -6.98 -0.74 5.17
C GLY A 109 -6.05 0.13 4.33
N GLU A 110 -5.36 -0.48 3.40
CA GLU A 110 -4.35 0.17 2.55
C GLU A 110 -5.00 0.97 1.41
N PRO A 111 -4.94 2.32 1.39
CA PRO A 111 -5.54 3.15 0.36
C PRO A 111 -4.63 3.39 -0.86
N TRP A 112 -3.37 2.97 -0.80
CA TRP A 112 -2.40 3.06 -1.87
C TRP A 112 -2.57 1.89 -2.82
N ILE A 113 -3.25 2.14 -3.95
CA ILE A 113 -3.76 1.09 -4.83
C ILE A 113 -2.63 0.44 -5.62
N ARG A 114 -2.52 -0.88 -5.50
CA ARG A 114 -1.63 -1.76 -6.27
C ARG A 114 -2.32 -3.11 -6.53
N SER A 115 -1.60 -4.10 -7.05
CA SER A 115 -2.19 -5.38 -7.47
C SER A 115 -2.88 -6.15 -6.34
N HIS A 116 -2.34 -6.08 -5.13
CA HIS A 116 -2.93 -6.66 -3.93
C HIS A 116 -2.76 -5.68 -2.76
N ILE A 117 -3.85 -5.33 -2.16
CA ILE A 117 -3.95 -4.34 -1.10
C ILE A 117 -4.73 -4.91 0.07
N SER A 118 -4.20 -4.68 1.26
CA SER A 118 -4.80 -5.18 2.49
C SER A 118 -6.11 -4.48 2.81
N VAL A 119 -7.08 -5.26 3.27
CA VAL A 119 -8.39 -4.76 3.69
C VAL A 119 -8.33 -4.36 5.16
N GLY A 120 -8.99 -3.26 5.48
CA GLY A 120 -9.19 -2.78 6.84
C GLY A 120 -10.50 -3.25 7.45
N GLN A 121 -10.68 -2.90 8.72
CA GLN A 121 -11.88 -3.17 9.50
C GLN A 121 -12.27 -1.91 10.27
N GLY A 122 -12.72 -0.89 9.55
CA GLY A 122 -13.21 0.35 10.14
C GLY A 122 -12.14 1.28 10.72
N ILE A 123 -12.55 2.07 11.68
CA ILE A 123 -11.73 3.10 12.32
C ILE A 123 -11.58 2.84 13.82
N TYR A 124 -10.39 3.05 14.35
CA TYR A 124 -10.05 2.87 15.75
C TYR A 124 -9.67 4.19 16.41
N LYS A 125 -9.99 4.31 17.69
CA LYS A 125 -9.63 5.45 18.54
C LYS A 125 -8.85 4.98 19.76
N SER A 126 -7.79 5.69 20.09
CA SER A 126 -7.12 5.64 21.38
C SER A 126 -7.34 6.96 22.11
N THR A 127 -7.48 6.92 23.43
CA THR A 127 -7.56 8.10 24.30
C THR A 127 -6.41 8.17 25.31
N ASP A 128 -5.42 7.29 25.17
CA ASP A 128 -4.28 7.12 26.06
C ASP A 128 -2.94 7.07 25.31
N ALA A 129 -2.86 7.82 24.19
CA ALA A 129 -1.68 7.92 23.34
C ALA A 129 -1.23 6.58 22.72
N GLY A 130 -2.19 5.72 22.38
CA GLY A 130 -1.96 4.46 21.68
C GLY A 130 -1.74 3.25 22.57
N LYS A 131 -1.92 3.35 23.89
CA LYS A 131 -1.79 2.18 24.79
C LYS A 131 -2.95 1.21 24.62
N THR A 132 -4.16 1.73 24.44
CA THR A 132 -5.36 0.94 24.15
C THR A 132 -6.12 1.49 22.95
N TRP A 133 -6.84 0.62 22.25
CA TRP A 133 -7.59 0.96 21.04
C TRP A 133 -9.00 0.43 21.10
N THR A 134 -9.95 1.23 20.65
CA THR A 134 -11.38 0.88 20.55
C THR A 134 -11.83 1.04 19.11
N LEU A 135 -12.50 0.03 18.56
CA LEU A 135 -13.18 0.12 17.26
C LEU A 135 -14.36 1.08 17.36
N MET A 136 -14.42 2.06 16.47
CA MET A 136 -15.40 3.14 16.47
C MET A 136 -16.33 3.08 15.24
N GLY A 137 -16.50 1.91 14.63
CA GLY A 137 -17.41 1.71 13.49
C GLY A 137 -16.72 1.79 12.13
N LEU A 138 -17.52 1.95 11.09
CA LEU A 138 -17.13 1.99 9.68
C LEU A 138 -16.45 0.70 9.17
N GLU A 139 -16.77 -0.46 9.74
CA GLU A 139 -16.13 -1.75 9.46
C GLU A 139 -16.22 -2.16 8.00
N LYS A 140 -17.30 -1.77 7.33
CA LYS A 140 -17.55 -2.13 5.94
C LYS A 140 -16.85 -1.24 4.92
N THR A 141 -16.22 -0.13 5.34
CA THR A 141 -15.56 0.79 4.40
C THR A 141 -14.35 0.17 3.70
N GLY A 142 -13.75 -0.83 4.31
CA GLY A 142 -12.62 -1.58 3.75
C GLY A 142 -11.29 -0.84 3.69
N ARG A 143 -11.30 0.45 3.33
CA ARG A 143 -10.07 1.28 3.27
C ARG A 143 -10.38 2.73 3.60
N ILE A 144 -9.67 3.24 4.59
CA ILE A 144 -9.75 4.64 5.02
C ILE A 144 -8.48 5.36 4.58
N SER A 145 -8.65 6.37 3.73
CA SER A 145 -7.55 7.12 3.14
C SER A 145 -7.11 8.32 3.97
N ARG A 146 -8.02 8.89 4.75
CA ARG A 146 -7.78 10.08 5.58
C ARG A 146 -8.67 10.12 6.80
N VAL A 147 -8.11 10.68 7.87
CA VAL A 147 -8.84 11.08 9.09
C VAL A 147 -8.48 12.53 9.38
N VAL A 148 -9.48 13.37 9.57
CA VAL A 148 -9.34 14.79 9.87
C VAL A 148 -10.11 15.11 11.14
N ILE A 149 -9.46 15.76 12.09
CA ILE A 149 -10.02 16.07 13.41
C ILE A 149 -10.13 17.58 13.53
N ASP A 150 -11.27 18.08 13.97
CA ASP A 150 -11.45 19.50 14.26
C ASP A 150 -10.45 19.91 15.36
N PRO A 151 -9.65 20.96 15.12
CA PRO A 151 -8.61 21.37 16.06
C PRO A 151 -9.16 21.91 17.39
N GLN A 152 -10.41 22.37 17.41
CA GLN A 152 -11.07 22.95 18.59
C GLN A 152 -11.93 21.93 19.33
N ASN A 153 -12.48 20.92 18.60
CA ASN A 153 -13.35 19.91 19.19
C ASN A 153 -12.97 18.50 18.70
N PRO A 154 -12.25 17.70 19.50
CA PRO A 154 -11.78 16.37 19.12
C PRO A 154 -12.91 15.32 18.92
N ASP A 155 -14.15 15.66 19.26
CA ASP A 155 -15.30 14.81 19.00
C ASP A 155 -15.89 15.00 17.59
N ILE A 156 -15.48 16.07 16.87
CA ILE A 156 -15.80 16.27 15.45
C ILE A 156 -14.68 15.68 14.61
N VAL A 157 -15.00 14.61 13.88
CA VAL A 157 -14.03 13.90 13.03
C VAL A 157 -14.66 13.60 11.68
N LEU A 158 -13.89 13.81 10.62
CA LEU A 158 -14.27 13.40 9.27
C LEU A 158 -13.30 12.31 8.76
N VAL A 159 -13.86 11.37 8.03
CA VAL A 159 -13.15 10.20 7.51
C VAL A 159 -13.38 10.06 6.02
N GLY A 160 -12.31 10.03 5.26
CA GLY A 160 -12.34 9.70 3.84
C GLY A 160 -12.28 8.18 3.65
N ALA A 161 -13.37 7.57 3.20
CA ALA A 161 -13.45 6.16 2.88
C ALA A 161 -13.25 5.94 1.38
N LEU A 162 -12.15 5.27 1.00
CA LEU A 162 -11.90 4.87 -0.38
C LEU A 162 -12.75 3.65 -0.77
N GLY A 163 -13.00 2.76 0.16
CA GLY A 163 -13.80 1.56 -0.06
C GLY A 163 -13.01 0.37 -0.59
N HIS A 164 -13.73 -0.67 -0.98
CA HIS A 164 -13.17 -1.80 -1.71
C HIS A 164 -12.89 -1.39 -3.15
N ALA A 165 -11.69 -1.62 -3.62
CA ALA A 165 -11.33 -1.25 -4.98
C ALA A 165 -11.67 -2.32 -6.03
N TYR A 166 -12.39 -3.39 -5.66
CA TYR A 166 -12.66 -4.55 -6.52
C TYR A 166 -14.09 -4.62 -7.05
N GLY A 167 -14.85 -3.57 -6.94
CA GLY A 167 -16.21 -3.45 -7.44
C GLY A 167 -17.00 -2.34 -6.76
N PRO A 168 -18.25 -2.10 -7.21
CA PRO A 168 -19.13 -1.11 -6.60
C PRO A 168 -19.40 -1.40 -5.13
N GLN A 169 -19.53 -0.35 -4.32
CA GLN A 169 -19.78 -0.47 -2.88
C GLN A 169 -20.41 0.80 -2.32
N PRO A 170 -21.49 0.69 -1.54
CA PRO A 170 -22.17 1.85 -0.97
C PRO A 170 -21.40 2.53 0.18
N GLU A 171 -20.48 1.83 0.87
CA GLU A 171 -19.74 2.37 2.02
C GLU A 171 -18.50 3.18 1.63
N ARG A 172 -18.58 3.92 0.52
CA ARG A 172 -17.57 4.87 0.04
C ARG A 172 -17.99 6.32 0.32
N GLY A 173 -17.04 7.25 0.33
CA GLY A 173 -17.29 8.67 0.46
C GLY A 173 -16.66 9.32 1.69
N VAL A 174 -17.28 10.39 2.19
CA VAL A 174 -16.86 11.05 3.43
C VAL A 174 -17.88 10.78 4.52
N PHE A 175 -17.40 10.33 5.67
CA PHE A 175 -18.20 10.12 6.87
C PHE A 175 -17.80 11.15 7.93
N ARG A 176 -18.79 11.60 8.72
CA ARG A 176 -18.63 12.60 9.77
C ARG A 176 -19.25 12.12 11.07
N THR A 177 -18.56 12.40 12.18
CA THR A 177 -19.09 12.26 13.54
C THR A 177 -19.02 13.59 14.27
N THR A 178 -19.88 13.78 15.28
CA THR A 178 -19.86 14.91 16.22
C THR A 178 -19.89 14.49 17.67
N ASP A 179 -19.81 13.17 17.91
CA ASP A 179 -19.92 12.54 19.22
C ASP A 179 -18.72 11.64 19.56
N GLY A 180 -17.58 11.94 18.91
CA GLY A 180 -16.34 11.23 19.15
C GLY A 180 -16.31 9.83 18.57
N GLY A 181 -17.13 9.56 17.52
CA GLY A 181 -17.14 8.32 16.78
C GLY A 181 -18.20 7.31 17.23
N LYS A 182 -19.10 7.68 18.11
CA LYS A 182 -20.20 6.79 18.54
C LYS A 182 -21.21 6.60 17.42
N THR A 183 -21.47 7.65 16.63
CA THR A 183 -22.32 7.62 15.43
C THR A 183 -21.63 8.26 14.25
N TRP A 184 -21.95 7.81 13.04
CA TRP A 184 -21.39 8.30 11.79
C TRP A 184 -22.47 8.60 10.78
N GLU A 185 -22.36 9.75 10.14
CA GLU A 185 -23.20 10.17 9.02
C GLU A 185 -22.34 10.22 7.75
N ARG A 186 -22.86 9.67 6.62
CA ARG A 186 -22.20 9.84 5.32
C ARG A 186 -22.62 11.18 4.71
N VAL A 187 -21.71 12.15 4.73
CA VAL A 187 -21.96 13.56 4.33
C VAL A 187 -21.58 13.86 2.88
N LEU A 188 -20.75 13.00 2.25
CA LEU A 188 -20.44 13.12 0.81
C LEU A 188 -20.42 11.73 0.17
N PHE A 189 -21.22 11.58 -0.87
CA PHE A 189 -21.31 10.38 -1.70
C PHE A 189 -21.60 10.80 -3.14
N THR A 190 -20.90 10.24 -4.11
CA THR A 190 -21.11 10.52 -5.53
C THR A 190 -21.74 9.33 -6.24
N ASP A 191 -21.15 8.16 -6.12
CA ASP A 191 -21.64 6.88 -6.64
C ASP A 191 -20.90 5.71 -5.96
N GLU A 192 -21.34 4.48 -6.23
CA GLU A 192 -20.76 3.26 -5.63
C GLU A 192 -19.35 2.92 -6.13
N ASN A 193 -18.87 3.54 -7.20
CA ASN A 193 -17.52 3.33 -7.74
C ASN A 193 -16.51 4.34 -7.20
N SER A 194 -16.98 5.41 -6.56
CA SER A 194 -16.17 6.56 -6.17
C SER A 194 -15.94 6.63 -4.68
N GLY A 195 -14.70 6.52 -4.23
CA GLY A 195 -14.31 6.74 -2.84
C GLY A 195 -13.60 8.06 -2.62
N CYS A 196 -13.44 8.45 -1.36
CA CYS A 196 -12.64 9.61 -0.99
C CYS A 196 -11.15 9.23 -0.97
N ALA A 197 -10.37 9.79 -1.88
CA ALA A 197 -8.92 9.57 -1.95
C ALA A 197 -8.13 10.54 -1.06
N HIS A 198 -8.66 11.75 -0.85
CA HIS A 198 -8.02 12.78 -0.04
C HIS A 198 -9.05 13.67 0.64
N LEU A 199 -8.75 14.08 1.86
CA LEU A 199 -9.60 14.96 2.69
C LEU A 199 -8.70 15.83 3.53
N GLU A 200 -8.97 17.15 3.57
CA GLU A 200 -8.20 18.12 4.34
C GLU A 200 -9.11 19.23 4.85
N MET A 201 -8.82 19.74 6.03
CA MET A 201 -9.49 20.87 6.69
C MET A 201 -8.55 22.06 6.69
N ASP A 202 -9.09 23.24 6.45
CA ASP A 202 -8.33 24.49 6.61
C ASP A 202 -7.85 24.63 8.06
N PRO A 203 -6.56 24.74 8.31
CA PRO A 203 -6.01 24.80 9.66
C PRO A 203 -6.45 26.01 10.48
N HIS A 204 -6.93 27.07 9.81
CA HIS A 204 -7.38 28.32 10.45
C HIS A 204 -8.91 28.45 10.51
N ASN A 205 -9.61 27.68 9.66
CA ASN A 205 -11.07 27.70 9.62
C ASN A 205 -11.64 26.29 9.45
N PRO A 206 -11.98 25.58 10.54
CA PRO A 206 -12.48 24.22 10.48
C PRO A 206 -13.83 24.06 9.76
N GLN A 207 -14.52 25.18 9.45
CA GLN A 207 -15.71 25.15 8.62
C GLN A 207 -15.39 24.90 7.14
N VAL A 208 -14.16 25.17 6.70
CA VAL A 208 -13.72 24.98 5.31
C VAL A 208 -12.95 23.66 5.17
N LEU A 209 -13.48 22.77 4.32
CA LEU A 209 -12.86 21.51 4.00
C LEU A 209 -12.87 21.26 2.49
N PHE A 210 -11.93 20.43 2.05
CA PHE A 210 -11.88 19.93 0.69
C PHE A 210 -11.82 18.40 0.69
N ALA A 211 -12.46 17.78 -0.32
CA ALA A 211 -12.46 16.35 -0.54
C ALA A 211 -12.20 16.02 -2.01
N GLY A 212 -11.29 15.09 -2.28
CA GLY A 212 -11.01 14.54 -3.60
C GLY A 212 -11.71 13.19 -3.76
N MET A 213 -12.75 13.13 -4.59
CA MET A 213 -13.46 11.90 -4.90
C MET A 213 -12.83 11.22 -6.11
N TRP A 214 -12.68 9.91 -6.04
CA TRP A 214 -11.96 9.12 -7.02
C TRP A 214 -12.68 7.80 -7.34
N PRO A 215 -13.20 7.65 -8.57
CA PRO A 215 -13.64 6.36 -9.09
C PRO A 215 -12.44 5.46 -9.34
N ILE A 216 -12.43 4.30 -8.70
CA ILE A 216 -11.36 3.29 -8.86
C ILE A 216 -11.94 1.90 -8.79
N GLU A 217 -11.56 1.06 -9.76
CA GLU A 217 -11.87 -0.35 -9.77
C GLU A 217 -10.65 -1.16 -10.20
N ILE A 218 -10.39 -2.27 -9.50
CA ILE A 218 -9.31 -3.21 -9.80
C ILE A 218 -9.91 -4.53 -10.25
N HIS A 219 -9.43 -5.01 -11.37
CA HIS A 219 -9.70 -6.36 -11.88
C HIS A 219 -8.40 -7.17 -11.91
N THR A 220 -8.51 -8.49 -12.01
CA THR A 220 -7.32 -9.35 -12.18
C THR A 220 -6.57 -9.09 -13.49
N TRP A 221 -7.21 -8.45 -14.44
CA TRP A 221 -6.65 -8.13 -15.76
C TRP A 221 -6.40 -6.64 -15.99
N GLY A 222 -6.75 -5.77 -15.04
CA GLY A 222 -6.59 -4.33 -15.24
C GLY A 222 -7.09 -3.48 -14.08
N ARG A 223 -6.94 -2.18 -14.24
CA ARG A 223 -7.46 -1.16 -13.33
C ARG A 223 -8.16 -0.08 -14.12
N GLU A 224 -9.28 0.38 -13.60
CA GLU A 224 -10.00 1.54 -14.10
C GLU A 224 -9.85 2.68 -13.12
N SER A 225 -9.43 3.86 -13.59
CA SER A 225 -9.26 5.08 -12.81
C SER A 225 -9.97 6.23 -13.47
N GLY A 226 -10.73 6.97 -12.67
CA GLY A 226 -11.47 8.13 -13.15
C GLY A 226 -12.86 7.83 -13.69
N GLY A 227 -13.65 8.87 -13.79
CA GLY A 227 -15.03 8.78 -14.26
C GLY A 227 -15.89 9.96 -13.80
N PRO A 228 -17.22 9.92 -14.04
CA PRO A 228 -18.14 11.01 -13.70
C PRO A 228 -18.19 11.35 -12.20
N GLY A 229 -17.98 10.37 -11.33
CA GLY A 229 -17.96 10.56 -9.88
C GLY A 229 -16.69 11.22 -9.33
N SER A 230 -15.63 11.34 -10.15
CA SER A 230 -14.43 12.07 -9.76
C SER A 230 -14.69 13.56 -9.62
N GLY A 231 -14.04 14.21 -8.67
CA GLY A 231 -14.11 15.65 -8.52
C GLY A 231 -13.44 16.16 -7.25
N LEU A 232 -13.17 17.45 -7.26
CA LEU A 232 -12.79 18.22 -6.08
C LEU A 232 -14.08 18.84 -5.50
N PHE A 233 -14.29 18.63 -4.20
CA PHE A 233 -15.45 19.11 -3.48
C PHE A 233 -15.00 20.05 -2.35
N LYS A 234 -15.78 21.10 -2.07
CA LYS A 234 -15.55 22.06 -1.01
C LYS A 234 -16.76 22.09 -0.09
N SER A 235 -16.52 22.10 1.20
CA SER A 235 -17.48 22.42 2.25
C SER A 235 -17.12 23.76 2.89
N THR A 236 -18.12 24.51 3.37
CA THR A 236 -17.97 25.75 4.13
C THR A 236 -18.78 25.75 5.43
N ASP A 237 -19.27 24.59 5.84
CA ASP A 237 -20.13 24.37 7.00
C ASP A 237 -19.63 23.22 7.89
N GLY A 238 -18.32 23.01 7.97
CA GLY A 238 -17.73 21.97 8.80
C GLY A 238 -17.96 20.54 8.27
N GLY A 239 -18.15 20.41 6.95
CA GLY A 239 -18.32 19.12 6.29
C GLY A 239 -19.72 18.57 6.33
N VAL A 240 -20.74 19.38 6.64
CA VAL A 240 -22.15 18.98 6.64
C VAL A 240 -22.67 18.89 5.21
N SER A 241 -22.35 19.88 4.38
CA SER A 241 -22.71 19.89 2.96
C SER A 241 -21.50 20.16 2.07
N TRP A 242 -21.58 19.70 0.81
CA TRP A 242 -20.46 19.71 -0.12
C TRP A 242 -20.88 20.21 -1.50
N LYS A 243 -20.09 21.11 -2.06
CA LYS A 243 -20.24 21.62 -3.42
C LYS A 243 -19.11 21.07 -4.29
N ARG A 244 -19.44 20.44 -5.43
CA ARG A 244 -18.47 20.09 -6.44
C ARG A 244 -17.92 21.33 -7.11
N LEU A 245 -16.60 21.45 -7.17
CA LEU A 245 -15.93 22.51 -7.91
C LEU A 245 -15.79 22.09 -9.38
N SER A 246 -16.11 23.00 -10.28
CA SER A 246 -16.02 22.78 -11.73
C SER A 246 -15.87 24.11 -12.46
N GLY A 247 -15.25 24.09 -13.63
CA GLY A 247 -14.91 25.34 -14.34
C GLY A 247 -13.82 26.14 -13.61
N ASN A 248 -13.79 27.44 -13.82
CA ASN A 248 -12.86 28.36 -13.17
C ASN A 248 -11.39 27.89 -13.22
N GLY A 249 -10.97 27.33 -14.37
CA GLY A 249 -9.61 26.85 -14.61
C GLY A 249 -9.34 25.38 -14.24
N LEU A 250 -10.29 24.67 -13.60
CA LEU A 250 -10.19 23.24 -13.40
C LEU A 250 -10.38 22.45 -14.71
N PRO A 251 -9.85 21.22 -14.80
CA PRO A 251 -10.04 20.38 -15.99
C PRO A 251 -11.51 20.14 -16.30
N VAL A 252 -11.88 20.26 -17.57
CA VAL A 252 -13.26 20.06 -18.05
C VAL A 252 -13.59 18.58 -18.24
N ARG A 253 -12.58 17.77 -18.55
CA ARG A 253 -12.73 16.32 -18.78
C ARG A 253 -12.83 15.54 -17.47
N PRO A 254 -13.41 14.33 -17.51
CA PRO A 254 -13.36 13.44 -16.35
C PRO A 254 -11.92 13.24 -15.90
N THR A 255 -11.71 13.36 -14.60
CA THR A 255 -10.42 13.19 -13.94
C THR A 255 -10.34 11.85 -13.22
N GLY A 256 -9.14 11.42 -12.87
CA GLY A 256 -8.88 10.33 -11.96
C GLY A 256 -8.71 10.82 -10.53
N LYS A 257 -7.64 10.36 -9.87
CA LYS A 257 -7.31 10.72 -8.49
C LYS A 257 -7.01 12.21 -8.34
N ILE A 258 -7.56 12.81 -7.30
CA ILE A 258 -7.29 14.21 -6.91
C ILE A 258 -6.78 14.22 -5.48
N VAL A 259 -5.61 14.82 -5.29
CA VAL A 259 -5.06 15.15 -3.96
C VAL A 259 -4.65 16.62 -3.94
N PHE A 260 -4.64 17.21 -2.77
CA PHE A 260 -4.38 18.65 -2.65
C PHE A 260 -3.70 18.95 -1.31
N ALA A 261 -3.21 20.17 -1.17
CA ALA A 261 -2.69 20.70 0.08
C ALA A 261 -3.04 22.20 0.22
N ILE A 262 -3.58 22.55 1.37
CA ILE A 262 -3.84 23.94 1.77
C ILE A 262 -2.54 24.47 2.40
N ALA A 263 -2.07 25.64 1.97
CA ALA A 263 -0.88 26.22 2.56
C ALA A 263 -1.16 26.69 4.01
N PRO A 264 -0.43 26.15 5.01
CA PRO A 264 -0.78 26.44 6.42
C PRO A 264 -0.58 27.90 6.83
N ASN A 265 0.28 28.65 6.15
CA ASN A 265 0.48 30.09 6.42
C ASN A 265 -0.42 31.00 5.57
N ASN A 266 -1.15 30.43 4.59
CA ASN A 266 -2.07 31.18 3.73
C ASN A 266 -3.16 30.26 3.17
N SER A 267 -4.28 30.12 3.86
CA SER A 267 -5.41 29.25 3.45
C SER A 267 -6.03 29.61 2.09
N LYS A 268 -5.71 30.76 1.52
CA LYS A 268 -6.14 31.10 0.16
C LYS A 268 -5.34 30.33 -0.90
N ARG A 269 -4.11 29.90 -0.57
CA ARG A 269 -3.25 29.14 -1.45
C ARG A 269 -3.51 27.66 -1.31
N ILE A 270 -3.95 27.02 -2.40
CA ILE A 270 -4.21 25.58 -2.46
C ILE A 270 -3.53 25.01 -3.70
N TYR A 271 -2.84 23.91 -3.54
CA TYR A 271 -2.26 23.14 -4.63
C TYR A 271 -3.06 21.86 -4.82
N ALA A 272 -3.38 21.51 -6.08
CA ALA A 272 -4.07 20.27 -6.41
C ALA A 272 -3.29 19.48 -7.48
N LEU A 273 -2.89 18.27 -7.14
CA LEU A 273 -2.46 17.28 -8.11
C LEU A 273 -3.69 16.57 -8.65
N ILE A 274 -3.87 16.58 -9.96
CA ILE A 274 -5.04 16.02 -10.63
C ILE A 274 -4.58 15.02 -11.70
N GLU A 275 -5.10 13.81 -11.65
CA GLU A 275 -4.89 12.80 -12.67
C GLU A 275 -5.77 13.09 -13.89
N THR A 276 -5.17 13.61 -14.96
CA THR A 276 -5.88 14.00 -16.19
C THR A 276 -5.37 13.29 -17.45
N GLY A 277 -4.40 12.41 -17.32
CA GLY A 277 -3.66 11.83 -18.43
C GLY A 277 -2.32 12.51 -18.69
N ASP A 278 -1.69 12.15 -19.79
CA ASP A 278 -0.44 12.77 -20.19
C ASP A 278 -0.69 14.07 -20.95
N GLY A 279 -0.52 15.17 -20.23
CA GLY A 279 -0.54 16.47 -20.85
C GLY A 279 0.85 17.05 -20.94
N VAL A 280 1.48 16.92 -22.10
CA VAL A 280 2.53 17.85 -22.50
C VAL A 280 1.92 18.79 -23.51
N PRO A 281 2.31 20.08 -23.52
CA PRO A 281 1.91 20.97 -24.60
C PRO A 281 2.24 20.35 -25.95
N LEU A 282 1.24 20.17 -26.81
CA LEU A 282 1.42 19.63 -28.14
C LEU A 282 1.61 20.80 -29.09
N ASN A 283 2.73 20.83 -29.82
CA ASN A 283 3.08 21.93 -30.74
C ASN A 283 3.09 23.31 -30.09
N GLY A 284 3.50 23.38 -28.82
CA GLY A 284 3.55 24.64 -28.07
C GLY A 284 2.21 25.17 -27.58
N GLN A 285 1.11 24.43 -27.79
CA GLN A 285 -0.21 24.82 -27.29
C GLN A 285 -0.47 24.12 -25.96
N GLU A 286 -0.91 24.90 -24.97
CA GLU A 286 -1.34 24.39 -23.67
C GLU A 286 -2.54 23.46 -23.83
N THR A 287 -2.59 22.42 -22.97
CA THR A 287 -3.68 21.47 -22.88
C THR A 287 -4.28 21.49 -21.48
N ASP A 288 -5.50 20.99 -21.33
CA ASP A 288 -6.16 20.79 -20.02
C ASP A 288 -5.67 19.53 -19.27
N ARG A 289 -4.54 18.94 -19.71
CA ARG A 289 -4.00 17.67 -19.18
C ARG A 289 -2.71 17.88 -18.38
N GLY A 290 -2.68 18.85 -17.50
CA GLY A 290 -1.55 19.11 -16.62
C GLY A 290 -1.45 18.13 -15.44
N LYS A 291 -0.57 18.43 -14.52
CA LYS A 291 -0.39 17.65 -13.28
C LYS A 291 -0.70 18.48 -12.04
N LEU A 292 -0.30 19.74 -11.98
CA LEU A 292 -0.46 20.60 -10.82
C LEU A 292 -1.29 21.84 -11.16
N TRP A 293 -2.35 22.02 -10.39
CA TRP A 293 -3.17 23.22 -10.37
C TRP A 293 -2.95 23.99 -9.06
N ARG A 294 -3.19 25.28 -9.10
CA ARG A 294 -3.11 26.16 -7.94
C ARG A 294 -4.27 27.13 -7.90
N SER A 295 -4.83 27.29 -6.73
CA SER A 295 -5.72 28.40 -6.37
C SER A 295 -5.00 29.38 -5.46
N ASP A 296 -5.31 30.65 -5.58
CA ASP A 296 -4.82 31.75 -4.73
C ASP A 296 -5.99 32.50 -4.02
N ASP A 297 -7.20 31.93 -4.09
CA ASP A 297 -8.45 32.53 -3.58
C ASP A 297 -9.36 31.48 -2.89
N SER A 298 -8.78 30.57 -2.14
CA SER A 298 -9.49 29.52 -1.37
C SER A 298 -10.32 28.58 -2.25
N GLY A 299 -9.85 28.30 -3.47
CA GLY A 299 -10.44 27.33 -4.37
C GLY A 299 -11.55 27.87 -5.26
N GLU A 300 -11.76 29.19 -5.34
CA GLU A 300 -12.77 29.77 -6.23
C GLU A 300 -12.29 29.77 -7.69
N ASN A 301 -11.02 30.12 -7.93
CA ASN A 301 -10.40 30.07 -9.24
C ASN A 301 -9.11 29.24 -9.21
N TRP A 302 -8.83 28.55 -10.32
CA TRP A 302 -7.70 27.66 -10.45
C TRP A 302 -6.91 27.99 -11.71
N ARG A 303 -5.60 27.78 -11.64
CA ARG A 303 -4.73 27.84 -12.81
C ARG A 303 -3.82 26.62 -12.87
N LEU A 304 -3.58 26.13 -14.05
CA LEU A 304 -2.59 25.09 -14.29
C LEU A 304 -1.19 25.69 -14.08
N VAL A 305 -0.37 25.02 -13.27
CA VAL A 305 0.98 25.48 -12.90
C VAL A 305 2.05 24.63 -13.55
N SER A 306 1.86 23.31 -13.63
CA SER A 306 2.89 22.41 -14.14
C SER A 306 2.34 21.21 -14.88
N TYR A 307 3.06 20.82 -15.94
CA TYR A 307 2.86 19.58 -16.71
C TYR A 307 3.90 18.52 -16.34
N ASP A 308 4.78 18.77 -15.37
CA ASP A 308 5.88 17.87 -15.04
C ASP A 308 5.35 16.53 -14.54
N ARG A 309 5.70 15.46 -15.26
CA ARG A 309 5.31 14.08 -14.94
C ARG A 309 5.92 13.61 -13.62
N ASN A 310 7.06 14.16 -13.23
CA ASN A 310 7.71 13.83 -11.97
C ASN A 310 6.88 14.18 -10.73
N LEU A 311 5.86 15.05 -10.89
CA LEU A 311 4.92 15.39 -9.81
C LEU A 311 3.83 14.34 -9.59
N GLY A 312 3.62 13.42 -10.54
CA GLY A 312 2.46 12.52 -10.52
C GLY A 312 2.77 11.02 -10.50
N GLY A 313 3.83 10.56 -11.14
CA GLY A 313 4.24 9.16 -11.17
C GLY A 313 3.09 8.16 -11.41
N ARG A 314 3.04 7.08 -10.65
CA ARG A 314 1.92 6.13 -10.54
C ARG A 314 0.81 6.73 -9.70
N THR A 315 -0.13 7.46 -10.25
CA THR A 315 -1.17 8.20 -9.54
C THR A 315 -2.01 7.34 -8.60
N HIS A 316 -2.25 6.09 -8.93
CA HIS A 316 -2.98 5.16 -8.08
C HIS A 316 -2.19 4.74 -6.83
N TYR A 317 -0.87 4.68 -6.89
CA TYR A 317 -0.01 4.19 -5.81
C TYR A 317 0.71 5.32 -5.06
N TYR A 318 1.43 6.20 -5.75
CA TYR A 318 1.96 7.43 -5.17
C TYR A 318 1.08 8.58 -5.63
N PHE A 319 1.03 9.64 -4.99
CA PHE A 319 0.38 10.87 -5.42
C PHE A 319 0.01 11.72 -4.22
N ARG A 320 0.94 12.55 -3.83
CA ARG A 320 0.81 13.37 -2.65
C ARG A 320 1.49 14.70 -2.86
N VAL A 321 0.93 15.77 -2.29
CA VAL A 321 1.53 17.09 -2.20
C VAL A 321 1.43 17.57 -0.76
N ALA A 322 2.43 18.30 -0.28
CA ALA A 322 2.43 19.00 0.98
C ALA A 322 3.06 20.38 0.82
N VAL A 323 2.69 21.33 1.68
CA VAL A 323 3.21 22.71 1.69
C VAL A 323 3.94 22.95 3.00
N ALA A 324 5.08 23.65 2.94
CA ALA A 324 5.79 24.06 4.14
C ALA A 324 4.93 25.03 4.97
N PRO A 325 4.88 24.88 6.30
CA PRO A 325 3.97 25.67 7.16
C PRO A 325 4.33 27.15 7.23
N ASP A 326 5.56 27.52 6.91
CA ASP A 326 6.09 28.90 6.95
C ASP A 326 6.28 29.53 5.56
N ASN A 327 6.08 28.78 4.47
CA ASN A 327 6.28 29.27 3.11
C ASN A 327 5.31 28.63 2.11
N GLU A 328 4.29 29.35 1.70
CA GLU A 328 3.27 28.90 0.76
C GLU A 328 3.81 28.53 -0.63
N ASN A 329 5.01 28.94 -0.99
CA ASN A 329 5.66 28.62 -2.27
C ASN A 329 6.54 27.37 -2.20
N GLU A 330 6.77 26.83 -1.01
CA GLU A 330 7.58 25.64 -0.83
C GLU A 330 6.69 24.40 -0.73
N THR A 331 6.84 23.52 -1.70
CA THR A 331 5.99 22.34 -1.84
C THR A 331 6.82 21.07 -2.04
N TYR A 332 6.30 19.98 -1.50
CA TYR A 332 6.89 18.64 -1.56
C TYR A 332 5.94 17.70 -2.29
N TYR A 333 6.50 16.86 -3.16
CA TYR A 333 5.72 15.91 -3.97
C TYR A 333 6.24 14.50 -3.75
N LEU A 334 5.34 13.61 -3.40
CA LEU A 334 5.61 12.21 -3.13
C LEU A 334 5.17 11.36 -4.32
N THR A 335 6.16 10.71 -4.91
CA THR A 335 6.00 9.79 -6.03
C THR A 335 6.89 8.58 -5.80
N ALA A 336 7.27 7.82 -6.83
CA ALA A 336 8.37 6.84 -6.72
C ALA A 336 9.67 7.49 -6.23
N GLY A 337 9.85 8.81 -6.50
CA GLY A 337 10.87 9.65 -5.92
C GLY A 337 10.27 10.67 -4.94
N PHE A 338 11.08 11.66 -4.60
CA PHE A 338 10.71 12.79 -3.77
C PHE A 338 11.12 14.07 -4.49
N ALA A 339 10.16 14.95 -4.78
CA ALA A 339 10.42 16.20 -5.45
C ALA A 339 10.11 17.41 -4.56
N HIS A 340 10.83 18.49 -4.77
CA HIS A 340 10.75 19.72 -3.99
C HIS A 340 10.71 20.92 -4.92
N SER A 341 9.86 21.90 -4.60
CA SER A 341 9.74 23.18 -5.28
C SER A 341 9.80 24.31 -4.26
N THR A 342 10.35 25.44 -4.65
CA THR A 342 10.41 26.68 -3.85
C THR A 342 9.78 27.89 -4.55
N ASP A 343 9.17 27.67 -5.71
CA ASP A 343 8.58 28.70 -6.58
C ASP A 343 7.06 28.52 -6.79
N GLY A 344 6.41 27.81 -5.87
CA GLY A 344 4.97 27.56 -5.95
C GLY A 344 4.60 26.53 -7.01
N GLY A 345 5.46 25.55 -7.24
CA GLY A 345 5.22 24.42 -8.12
C GLY A 345 5.50 24.70 -9.60
N GLN A 346 6.05 25.87 -9.96
CA GLN A 346 6.39 26.17 -11.36
C GLN A 346 7.53 25.29 -11.84
N THR A 347 8.55 25.10 -10.98
CA THR A 347 9.61 24.12 -11.18
C THR A 347 9.70 23.19 -9.99
N ALA A 348 10.00 21.92 -10.21
CA ALA A 348 10.21 20.95 -9.16
C ALA A 348 11.47 20.14 -9.44
N ARG A 349 12.33 20.05 -8.43
CA ARG A 349 13.56 19.28 -8.50
C ARG A 349 13.35 17.92 -7.86
N MET A 350 13.67 16.85 -8.59
CA MET A 350 13.78 15.51 -8.01
C MET A 350 14.98 15.46 -7.06
N ILE A 351 14.74 15.02 -5.85
CA ILE A 351 15.76 14.81 -4.82
C ILE A 351 16.18 13.35 -4.87
N THR A 352 17.46 13.10 -5.05
CA THR A 352 18.02 11.75 -5.25
C THR A 352 19.18 11.48 -4.27
N GLY A 353 19.60 10.21 -4.19
CA GLY A 353 20.73 9.79 -3.39
C GLY A 353 20.49 9.95 -1.88
N VAL A 354 21.51 10.43 -1.18
CA VAL A 354 21.47 10.57 0.29
C VAL A 354 20.52 11.66 0.77
N ALA A 355 20.21 12.62 -0.08
CA ALA A 355 19.29 13.72 0.23
C ALA A 355 17.81 13.33 0.04
N SER A 356 17.50 12.16 -0.55
CA SER A 356 16.12 11.64 -0.67
C SER A 356 15.68 10.96 0.62
N PRO A 357 14.40 11.02 1.02
CA PRO A 357 13.88 10.23 2.12
C PRO A 357 13.83 8.71 1.82
N GLY A 358 13.86 8.35 0.55
CA GLY A 358 13.69 6.99 0.05
C GLY A 358 12.90 7.00 -1.24
N GLY A 359 12.54 5.81 -1.73
CA GLY A 359 11.65 5.62 -2.87
C GLY A 359 10.26 5.21 -2.45
N ASP A 360 9.32 5.29 -3.41
CA ASP A 360 7.93 4.84 -3.23
C ASP A 360 7.25 5.47 -2.02
N ASN A 361 7.17 6.83 -2.07
CA ASN A 361 6.73 7.62 -0.93
C ASN A 361 5.19 7.75 -0.89
N HIS A 362 4.60 7.52 0.29
CA HIS A 362 3.16 7.46 0.49
C HIS A 362 2.60 8.63 1.29
N ASP A 363 3.17 8.91 2.44
CA ASP A 363 2.67 9.97 3.32
C ASP A 363 3.79 10.84 3.86
N ILE A 364 3.43 12.08 4.14
CA ILE A 364 4.35 13.09 4.69
C ILE A 364 3.64 13.86 5.80
N TRP A 365 4.35 14.06 6.87
CA TRP A 365 3.97 14.97 7.94
C TRP A 365 5.06 16.03 8.10
N ILE A 366 4.67 17.29 8.09
CA ILE A 366 5.53 18.43 8.37
C ILE A 366 5.03 19.05 9.66
N ASP A 367 5.94 19.30 10.61
CA ASP A 367 5.57 19.93 11.86
C ASP A 367 4.99 21.34 11.60
N PRO A 368 3.73 21.61 11.96
CA PRO A 368 3.10 22.90 11.69
C PRO A 368 3.76 24.08 12.41
N LYS A 369 4.60 23.81 13.43
CA LYS A 369 5.36 24.80 14.18
C LYS A 369 6.84 24.87 13.81
N ASN A 370 7.35 23.89 13.06
CA ASN A 370 8.76 23.81 12.70
C ASN A 370 8.95 23.13 11.34
N ALA A 371 9.00 23.89 10.28
CA ALA A 371 9.18 23.39 8.91
C ALA A 371 10.48 22.58 8.68
N ASN A 372 11.46 22.65 9.58
CA ASN A 372 12.66 21.83 9.49
C ASN A 372 12.39 20.36 9.85
N ARG A 373 11.29 20.08 10.57
CA ARG A 373 10.95 18.75 11.04
C ARG A 373 9.93 18.10 10.11
N ILE A 374 10.38 17.09 9.37
CA ILE A 374 9.58 16.37 8.37
C ILE A 374 9.71 14.87 8.61
N ALA A 375 8.62 14.14 8.48
CA ALA A 375 8.63 12.69 8.47
C ALA A 375 7.93 12.18 7.20
N VAL A 376 8.51 11.18 6.55
CA VAL A 376 8.00 10.55 5.31
C VAL A 376 7.88 9.06 5.51
N ALA A 377 6.70 8.52 5.22
CA ALA A 377 6.43 7.08 5.15
C ALA A 377 6.58 6.58 3.71
N ASN A 378 7.30 5.49 3.52
CA ASN A 378 7.60 4.94 2.20
C ASN A 378 7.71 3.40 2.22
N ASP A 379 7.97 2.78 1.07
CA ASP A 379 8.13 1.32 0.98
C ASP A 379 9.38 0.80 1.70
N GLY A 380 10.38 1.64 1.94
CA GLY A 380 11.57 1.28 2.72
C GLY A 380 11.44 1.49 4.23
N GLY A 381 10.32 2.08 4.71
CA GLY A 381 10.12 2.39 6.13
C GLY A 381 9.72 3.85 6.39
N VAL A 382 10.32 4.46 7.42
CA VAL A 382 10.12 5.88 7.75
C VAL A 382 11.42 6.65 7.69
N SER A 383 11.35 7.87 7.18
CA SER A 383 12.48 8.79 7.14
C SER A 383 12.14 10.07 7.88
N ILE A 384 12.98 10.47 8.82
CA ILE A 384 12.82 11.65 9.64
C ILE A 384 13.92 12.66 9.31
N SER A 385 13.53 13.90 9.04
CA SER A 385 14.43 15.03 8.84
C SER A 385 14.20 16.10 9.92
N THR A 386 15.27 16.70 10.40
CA THR A 386 15.27 17.91 11.23
C THR A 386 15.96 19.08 10.53
N THR A 387 16.23 18.93 9.24
CA THR A 387 16.98 19.86 8.41
C THR A 387 16.19 20.26 7.16
N ARG A 388 14.85 20.31 7.24
CA ARG A 388 13.97 20.69 6.12
C ARG A 388 14.16 19.79 4.87
N GLY A 389 14.35 18.49 5.10
CA GLY A 389 14.55 17.52 4.03
C GLY A 389 15.94 17.48 3.39
N GLN A 390 16.94 18.21 3.95
CA GLN A 390 18.31 18.17 3.44
C GLN A 390 19.04 16.89 3.84
N THR A 391 18.74 16.36 5.01
CA THR A 391 19.28 15.09 5.52
C THR A 391 18.18 14.28 6.18
N TRP A 392 18.34 12.95 6.17
CA TRP A 392 17.34 12.03 6.64
C TRP A 392 17.92 10.93 7.53
N PHE A 393 17.26 10.68 8.65
CA PHE A 393 17.41 9.46 9.43
C PHE A 393 16.41 8.44 8.91
N ARG A 394 16.90 7.39 8.23
CA ARG A 394 16.07 6.36 7.60
C ARG A 394 16.00 5.14 8.51
N ILE A 395 14.80 4.70 8.79
CA ILE A 395 14.49 3.64 9.76
C ILE A 395 13.70 2.54 9.06
N GLN A 396 14.17 1.30 9.17
CA GLN A 396 13.46 0.10 8.77
C GLN A 396 12.89 -0.57 10.01
N LEU A 397 11.60 -0.90 9.98
CA LEU A 397 10.92 -1.61 11.05
C LEU A 397 10.94 -3.12 10.80
N PRO A 398 10.72 -3.95 11.82
CA PRO A 398 10.66 -5.40 11.67
C PRO A 398 9.28 -5.85 11.13
N ILE A 399 8.90 -5.40 9.94
CA ILE A 399 7.59 -5.60 9.31
C ILE A 399 7.69 -6.06 7.85
N ALA A 400 8.72 -6.82 7.52
CA ALA A 400 8.91 -7.34 6.15
C ALA A 400 7.66 -8.03 5.62
N GLN A 401 7.24 -7.67 4.40
CA GLN A 401 6.14 -8.33 3.71
C GLN A 401 6.67 -9.53 2.94
N MET A 402 6.50 -10.73 3.51
CA MET A 402 6.90 -11.99 2.90
C MET A 402 5.74 -12.58 2.10
N TYR A 403 6.02 -13.13 0.91
CA TYR A 403 5.02 -13.78 0.05
C TYR A 403 4.78 -15.23 0.42
N HIS A 404 5.82 -16.04 0.31
CA HIS A 404 5.78 -17.46 0.61
C HIS A 404 6.92 -17.84 1.54
N VAL A 405 6.71 -18.86 2.34
CA VAL A 405 7.75 -19.39 3.23
C VAL A 405 8.01 -20.84 2.89
N THR A 406 9.29 -21.18 2.76
CA THR A 406 9.77 -22.56 2.64
C THR A 406 10.89 -22.81 3.63
N VAL A 407 11.23 -24.08 3.83
CA VAL A 407 12.31 -24.49 4.73
C VAL A 407 13.14 -25.58 4.06
N ASP A 408 14.40 -25.72 4.47
CA ASP A 408 15.23 -26.84 4.07
C ASP A 408 15.21 -28.00 5.11
N ASN A 409 15.89 -29.08 4.81
CA ASN A 409 15.92 -30.29 5.63
C ASN A 409 17.07 -30.32 6.65
N ARG A 410 17.82 -29.23 6.82
CA ARG A 410 18.93 -29.15 7.79
C ARG A 410 18.40 -29.07 9.23
N ILE A 411 19.24 -29.39 10.20
CA ILE A 411 18.95 -29.23 11.61
C ILE A 411 20.11 -28.44 12.25
N PRO A 412 19.89 -27.19 12.71
CA PRO A 412 18.69 -26.39 12.52
C PRO A 412 18.44 -26.05 11.05
N TYR A 413 17.17 -25.97 10.67
CA TYR A 413 16.76 -25.61 9.31
C TYR A 413 16.90 -24.12 9.03
N TYR A 414 16.92 -23.76 7.74
CA TYR A 414 16.79 -22.37 7.30
C TYR A 414 15.37 -22.09 6.80
N VAL A 415 14.94 -20.86 6.95
CA VAL A 415 13.68 -20.32 6.45
C VAL A 415 13.99 -19.47 5.21
N TYR A 416 13.19 -19.64 4.17
CA TYR A 416 13.34 -18.93 2.89
C TYR A 416 12.06 -18.21 2.54
N GLY A 417 12.15 -17.08 1.84
CA GLY A 417 10.99 -16.34 1.31
C GLY A 417 11.40 -15.17 0.44
N ASN A 418 10.45 -14.71 -0.36
CA ASN A 418 10.58 -13.49 -1.13
C ASN A 418 10.02 -12.32 -0.31
N GLU A 419 10.72 -11.22 -0.27
CA GLU A 419 10.28 -9.99 0.37
C GLU A 419 9.82 -8.97 -0.68
N GLN A 420 8.70 -8.32 -0.45
CA GLN A 420 8.22 -7.24 -1.32
C GLN A 420 9.28 -6.13 -1.42
N ASP A 421 9.54 -5.66 -2.64
CA ASP A 421 10.51 -4.63 -3.01
C ASP A 421 11.99 -4.98 -2.74
N ASP A 422 12.25 -6.24 -2.36
CA ASP A 422 13.57 -6.77 -2.04
C ASP A 422 13.82 -8.14 -2.72
N PRO A 423 15.02 -8.71 -2.67
CA PRO A 423 15.29 -10.05 -3.19
C PRO A 423 14.64 -11.14 -2.31
N SER A 424 14.82 -12.39 -2.74
CA SER A 424 14.55 -13.54 -1.87
C SER A 424 15.62 -13.66 -0.79
N TYR A 425 15.19 -13.99 0.41
CA TYR A 425 16.08 -14.14 1.57
C TYR A 425 16.05 -15.55 2.15
N ARG A 426 17.13 -15.90 2.85
CA ARG A 426 17.16 -16.99 3.80
C ARG A 426 17.68 -16.53 5.16
N GLY A 427 17.16 -17.10 6.22
CA GLY A 427 17.66 -16.89 7.58
C GLY A 427 17.64 -18.20 8.36
N PRO A 428 18.53 -18.40 9.38
CA PRO A 428 18.52 -19.59 10.19
C PRO A 428 17.26 -19.60 11.07
N SER A 429 16.62 -20.76 11.22
CA SER A 429 15.47 -20.89 12.15
C SER A 429 15.83 -20.63 13.61
N ARG A 430 17.12 -20.74 13.92
CA ARG A 430 17.67 -20.52 15.26
C ARG A 430 19.00 -19.77 15.16
N SER A 431 19.15 -18.73 15.98
CA SER A 431 20.38 -17.94 16.07
C SER A 431 20.85 -17.88 17.52
N ALA A 432 22.14 -18.10 17.76
CA ALA A 432 22.75 -17.97 19.07
C ALA A 432 22.89 -16.50 19.51
N GLY A 433 22.82 -15.54 18.59
CA GLY A 433 22.98 -14.10 18.85
C GLY A 433 21.74 -13.38 19.39
N GLY A 434 20.61 -14.05 19.49
CA GLY A 434 19.30 -13.40 19.73
C GLY A 434 18.92 -13.20 21.20
N GLY A 435 19.78 -13.41 22.18
CA GLY A 435 19.43 -13.32 23.60
C GLY A 435 18.24 -14.22 23.97
N ALA A 436 17.61 -13.96 25.14
CA ALA A 436 16.45 -14.72 25.59
C ALA A 436 15.20 -14.59 24.68
N GLY A 437 15.11 -13.56 23.86
CA GLY A 437 14.02 -13.33 22.90
C GLY A 437 14.20 -14.01 21.54
N GLY A 438 15.40 -14.49 21.24
CA GLY A 438 15.68 -15.37 20.09
C GLY A 438 15.45 -14.74 18.70
N SER A 439 15.50 -13.41 18.52
CA SER A 439 15.43 -12.79 17.20
C SER A 439 16.65 -13.15 16.34
N ILE A 440 16.44 -13.30 15.05
CA ILE A 440 17.53 -13.51 14.11
C ILE A 440 18.13 -12.14 13.78
N PRO A 441 19.43 -11.92 14.04
CA PRO A 441 20.04 -10.64 13.73
C PRO A 441 20.02 -10.39 12.20
N ARG A 442 19.92 -9.13 11.81
CA ARG A 442 19.87 -8.74 10.39
C ARG A 442 21.05 -9.33 9.59
N SER A 443 22.22 -9.38 10.19
CA SER A 443 23.43 -9.94 9.57
C SER A 443 23.35 -11.44 9.25
N ALA A 444 22.43 -12.18 9.84
CA ALA A 444 22.22 -13.60 9.58
C ALA A 444 21.25 -13.87 8.42
N TRP A 445 20.53 -12.84 7.96
CA TRP A 445 19.71 -12.91 6.75
C TRP A 445 20.59 -12.69 5.52
N GLN A 446 20.46 -13.58 4.54
CA GLN A 446 21.25 -13.57 3.31
C GLN A 446 20.34 -13.55 2.11
N SER A 447 20.62 -12.66 1.14
CA SER A 447 19.99 -12.70 -0.17
C SER A 447 20.37 -13.99 -0.90
N VAL A 448 19.39 -14.62 -1.54
CA VAL A 448 19.54 -15.88 -2.30
C VAL A 448 19.03 -15.75 -3.73
N GLY A 449 19.12 -14.57 -4.32
CA GLY A 449 18.62 -14.28 -5.65
C GLY A 449 17.14 -13.96 -5.65
N GLY A 450 16.45 -14.22 -6.76
CA GLY A 450 15.02 -13.98 -6.90
C GLY A 450 14.66 -12.49 -7.00
N GLY A 451 13.47 -12.17 -6.55
CA GLY A 451 12.93 -10.82 -6.55
C GLY A 451 11.77 -10.69 -5.59
N GLU A 452 11.05 -9.59 -5.72
CA GLU A 452 10.06 -9.12 -4.78
C GLU A 452 8.79 -9.99 -4.62
N SER A 453 8.64 -11.04 -5.40
CA SER A 453 7.45 -11.91 -5.35
C SER A 453 7.78 -13.33 -5.76
N GLY A 454 6.87 -14.25 -5.46
CA GLY A 454 7.00 -15.63 -5.89
C GLY A 454 7.51 -16.58 -4.80
N TRP A 455 8.38 -17.50 -5.17
CA TRP A 455 8.82 -18.60 -4.34
C TRP A 455 10.34 -18.64 -4.23
N ALA A 456 10.86 -18.92 -3.06
CA ALA A 456 12.26 -19.26 -2.83
C ALA A 456 12.31 -20.67 -2.23
N THR A 457 12.75 -21.65 -3.03
CA THR A 457 12.65 -23.07 -2.68
C THR A 457 14.04 -23.71 -2.71
N PRO A 458 14.57 -24.16 -1.58
CA PRO A 458 15.82 -24.91 -1.54
C PRO A 458 15.64 -26.29 -2.17
N ASP A 459 16.68 -26.77 -2.85
CA ASP A 459 16.70 -28.14 -3.35
C ASP A 459 16.69 -29.13 -2.16
N PRO A 460 15.80 -30.12 -2.13
CA PRO A 460 15.66 -31.04 -0.99
C PRO A 460 16.84 -31.97 -0.80
N VAL A 461 17.67 -32.20 -1.82
CA VAL A 461 18.86 -33.07 -1.78
C VAL A 461 20.14 -32.23 -1.59
N ASP A 462 20.27 -31.11 -2.31
CA ASP A 462 21.40 -30.19 -2.15
C ASP A 462 20.92 -28.81 -1.71
N PRO A 463 20.79 -28.55 -0.40
CA PRO A 463 20.26 -27.29 0.12
C PRO A 463 21.18 -26.08 -0.14
N ASN A 464 22.31 -26.24 -0.83
CA ASN A 464 23.09 -25.13 -1.34
C ASN A 464 22.55 -24.57 -2.65
N ILE A 465 21.64 -25.28 -3.31
CA ILE A 465 20.95 -24.81 -4.49
C ILE A 465 19.58 -24.27 -4.08
N ILE A 466 19.31 -23.03 -4.42
CA ILE A 466 18.02 -22.38 -4.18
C ILE A 466 17.44 -21.96 -5.53
N TRP A 467 16.21 -22.37 -5.74
CA TRP A 467 15.41 -21.95 -6.87
C TRP A 467 14.45 -20.86 -6.44
N SER A 468 14.36 -19.77 -7.21
CA SER A 468 13.42 -18.71 -6.94
C SER A 468 12.67 -18.29 -8.20
N SER A 469 11.39 -18.00 -8.01
CA SER A 469 10.58 -17.30 -9.01
C SER A 469 10.39 -15.87 -8.57
N ALA A 470 10.32 -14.96 -9.53
CA ALA A 470 10.09 -13.56 -9.25
C ALA A 470 9.36 -12.86 -10.39
N SER A 471 8.63 -11.81 -10.06
CA SER A 471 8.22 -10.79 -11.01
C SER A 471 8.96 -9.51 -10.62
N GLY A 472 9.86 -9.07 -11.47
CA GLY A 472 10.61 -7.84 -11.19
C GLY A 472 9.75 -6.61 -11.41
N SER A 473 9.92 -5.60 -10.56
CA SER A 473 9.41 -4.27 -10.83
C SER A 473 10.03 -3.79 -12.13
N GLY A 474 9.24 -3.78 -13.15
CA GLY A 474 9.57 -3.01 -14.33
C GLY A 474 10.02 -3.74 -15.55
N SER A 475 10.10 -5.06 -15.63
CA SER A 475 10.58 -5.55 -16.91
C SER A 475 10.16 -6.94 -17.36
N VAL A 476 10.44 -7.97 -16.61
CA VAL A 476 10.33 -9.32 -17.14
C VAL A 476 9.37 -10.14 -16.30
N GLY A 477 8.33 -10.69 -16.93
CA GLY A 477 7.50 -11.72 -16.32
C GLY A 477 8.21 -13.07 -16.37
N GLY A 478 8.01 -13.90 -15.34
CA GLY A 478 8.50 -15.26 -15.33
C GLY A 478 10.00 -15.40 -15.07
N ILE A 479 10.58 -14.53 -14.25
CA ILE A 479 11.98 -14.68 -13.82
C ILE A 479 12.11 -15.95 -12.99
N VAL A 480 13.01 -16.83 -13.39
CA VAL A 480 13.44 -18.01 -12.65
C VAL A 480 14.94 -17.96 -12.45
N GLU A 481 15.37 -18.04 -11.21
CA GLU A 481 16.79 -18.00 -10.86
C GLU A 481 17.19 -19.24 -10.08
N ARG A 482 18.39 -19.73 -10.38
CA ARG A 482 19.10 -20.77 -9.65
C ARG A 482 20.30 -20.15 -8.96
N TYR A 483 20.27 -20.12 -7.66
CA TYR A 483 21.35 -19.60 -6.81
C TYR A 483 22.18 -20.72 -6.23
N ASP A 484 23.50 -20.61 -6.24
CA ASP A 484 24.43 -21.55 -5.62
C ASP A 484 25.15 -20.88 -4.43
N LEU A 485 24.84 -21.31 -3.22
CA LEU A 485 25.39 -20.78 -1.98
C LEU A 485 26.90 -20.92 -1.84
N ARG A 486 27.50 -21.93 -2.51
CA ARG A 486 28.92 -22.23 -2.39
C ARG A 486 29.81 -21.16 -3.01
N ASN A 487 29.30 -20.50 -4.02
CA ASN A 487 30.06 -19.50 -4.79
C ASN A 487 29.31 -18.16 -4.97
N GLY A 488 28.06 -18.05 -4.49
CA GLY A 488 27.23 -16.88 -4.62
C GLY A 488 26.73 -16.58 -6.05
N GLN A 489 26.84 -17.55 -6.97
CA GLN A 489 26.43 -17.34 -8.35
C GLN A 489 24.93 -17.45 -8.54
N ILE A 490 24.37 -16.49 -9.27
CA ILE A 490 22.99 -16.48 -9.74
C ILE A 490 23.01 -16.79 -11.24
N ARG A 491 22.24 -17.79 -11.64
CA ARG A 491 22.00 -18.09 -13.04
C ARG A 491 20.51 -17.90 -13.34
N ARG A 492 20.20 -17.04 -14.29
CA ARG A 492 18.86 -16.86 -14.82
C ARG A 492 18.55 -17.99 -15.78
N VAL A 493 17.42 -18.60 -15.59
CA VAL A 493 16.98 -19.81 -16.32
C VAL A 493 15.50 -19.70 -16.69
N GLU A 494 15.06 -18.51 -17.05
CA GLU A 494 13.68 -18.22 -17.41
C GLU A 494 13.17 -19.15 -18.51
N VAL A 495 11.89 -19.50 -18.43
CA VAL A 495 11.20 -20.29 -19.48
C VAL A 495 11.24 -19.56 -20.82
N TRP A 496 11.03 -18.26 -20.78
CA TRP A 496 11.07 -17.37 -21.93
C TRP A 496 11.24 -15.93 -21.47
N PRO A 497 12.36 -15.30 -21.74
CA PRO A 497 12.60 -13.90 -21.37
C PRO A 497 11.75 -13.00 -22.27
N ASP A 498 10.71 -12.38 -21.69
CA ASP A 498 9.81 -11.50 -22.42
C ASP A 498 9.59 -10.19 -21.66
N GLN A 499 9.58 -9.09 -22.40
CA GLN A 499 9.32 -7.77 -21.84
C GLN A 499 7.82 -7.58 -21.63
N THR A 500 7.39 -7.53 -20.39
CA THR A 500 5.95 -7.44 -20.06
C THR A 500 5.45 -6.01 -19.88
N ASN A 501 6.35 -5.05 -19.64
CA ASN A 501 5.97 -3.67 -19.48
C ASN A 501 5.57 -3.02 -20.81
N GLY A 502 4.36 -2.45 -20.83
CA GLY A 502 3.83 -1.77 -22.02
C GLY A 502 3.34 -2.70 -23.11
N SER A 503 3.32 -4.02 -22.85
CA SER A 503 2.74 -5.01 -23.77
C SER A 503 1.40 -5.52 -23.25
N PRO A 504 0.37 -5.64 -24.08
CA PRO A 504 -0.85 -6.31 -23.68
C PRO A 504 -0.59 -7.81 -23.47
N ALA A 505 -1.30 -8.43 -22.56
CA ALA A 505 -1.14 -9.86 -22.28
C ALA A 505 -1.40 -10.75 -23.50
N ALA A 506 -2.19 -10.26 -24.47
CA ALA A 506 -2.46 -10.94 -25.74
C ALA A 506 -1.22 -11.15 -26.61
N ASP A 507 -0.22 -10.28 -26.50
CA ASP A 507 0.99 -10.28 -27.33
C ASP A 507 2.13 -11.11 -26.69
N LEU A 508 1.97 -11.52 -25.43
CA LEU A 508 2.97 -12.30 -24.71
C LEU A 508 2.88 -13.77 -25.09
N LYS A 509 4.03 -14.40 -25.32
CA LYS A 509 4.11 -15.85 -25.55
C LYS A 509 3.64 -16.62 -24.33
N TYR A 510 4.11 -16.23 -23.13
CA TYR A 510 3.70 -16.79 -21.86
C TYR A 510 3.24 -15.70 -20.91
N ARG A 511 2.07 -15.91 -20.30
CA ARG A 511 1.44 -14.98 -19.36
C ARG A 511 1.75 -15.42 -17.93
N PHE A 512 2.75 -14.78 -17.31
CA PHE A 512 3.08 -15.01 -15.92
C PHE A 512 2.33 -14.01 -15.02
N VAL A 513 1.77 -14.51 -13.93
CA VAL A 513 1.18 -13.66 -12.88
C VAL A 513 2.26 -13.21 -11.90
N TRP A 514 1.94 -12.23 -11.05
CA TRP A 514 2.87 -11.66 -10.07
C TRP A 514 3.55 -12.72 -9.18
N THR A 515 2.79 -13.66 -8.64
CA THR A 515 3.27 -14.74 -7.79
C THR A 515 3.10 -16.09 -8.50
N PHE A 516 3.68 -16.23 -9.68
CA PHE A 516 3.56 -17.48 -10.42
C PHE A 516 4.25 -18.63 -9.67
N PRO A 517 3.65 -19.85 -9.70
CA PRO A 517 4.13 -20.98 -8.92
C PRO A 517 5.45 -21.51 -9.44
N LEU A 518 6.31 -21.89 -8.48
CA LEU A 518 7.52 -22.68 -8.70
C LEU A 518 7.53 -23.81 -7.68
N THR A 519 7.76 -25.04 -8.13
CA THR A 519 7.87 -26.20 -7.24
C THR A 519 8.85 -27.24 -7.76
N ILE A 520 9.53 -27.90 -6.83
CA ILE A 520 10.41 -29.03 -7.12
C ILE A 520 9.60 -30.32 -6.90
N SER A 521 9.76 -31.30 -7.80
CA SER A 521 9.10 -32.59 -7.64
C SER A 521 9.55 -33.28 -6.33
N PRO A 522 8.61 -33.77 -5.51
CA PRO A 522 8.97 -34.53 -4.31
C PRO A 522 9.53 -35.92 -4.63
N HIS A 523 9.40 -36.39 -5.88
CA HIS A 523 9.85 -37.73 -6.32
C HIS A 523 11.20 -37.70 -7.06
N ASP A 524 11.55 -36.53 -7.63
CA ASP A 524 12.77 -36.37 -8.41
C ASP A 524 13.19 -34.89 -8.37
N HIS A 525 14.15 -34.54 -7.52
CA HIS A 525 14.58 -33.16 -7.29
C HIS A 525 15.16 -32.47 -8.53
N LYS A 526 15.50 -33.23 -9.59
CA LYS A 526 15.92 -32.67 -10.88
C LYS A 526 14.74 -32.13 -11.70
N LYS A 527 13.51 -32.46 -11.33
CA LYS A 527 12.31 -31.97 -12.00
C LYS A 527 11.78 -30.73 -11.30
N LEU A 528 11.86 -29.61 -11.98
CA LEU A 528 11.32 -28.35 -11.54
C LEU A 528 10.12 -27.97 -12.43
N TYR A 529 9.07 -27.45 -11.82
CA TYR A 529 7.86 -27.00 -12.49
C TYR A 529 7.65 -25.51 -12.26
N VAL A 530 7.20 -24.81 -13.31
CA VAL A 530 6.86 -23.40 -13.28
C VAL A 530 5.53 -23.19 -14.03
N GLY A 531 4.67 -22.33 -13.49
CA GLY A 531 3.35 -22.05 -14.08
C GLY A 531 3.29 -20.70 -14.77
N SER A 532 2.92 -20.69 -16.05
CA SER A 532 2.31 -19.58 -16.77
C SER A 532 0.84 -19.91 -17.03
N GLN A 533 0.28 -19.58 -18.22
CA GLN A 533 -0.96 -20.25 -18.67
C GLN A 533 -0.75 -21.75 -18.94
N PHE A 534 0.49 -22.20 -19.00
CA PHE A 534 0.90 -23.58 -19.12
C PHE A 534 1.72 -24.02 -17.90
N VAL A 535 1.86 -25.32 -17.71
CA VAL A 535 2.89 -25.89 -16.84
C VAL A 535 4.13 -26.17 -17.67
N HIS A 536 5.25 -25.65 -17.21
CA HIS A 536 6.57 -25.85 -17.80
C HIS A 536 7.39 -26.76 -16.88
N GLN A 537 8.16 -27.66 -17.46
CA GLN A 537 9.08 -28.55 -16.75
C GLN A 537 10.50 -28.40 -17.27
N THR A 538 11.46 -28.40 -16.37
CA THR A 538 12.87 -28.64 -16.68
C THR A 538 13.37 -29.88 -15.95
N THR A 539 14.38 -30.56 -16.52
CA THR A 539 15.10 -31.71 -15.93
C THR A 539 16.62 -31.57 -16.04
N ASP A 540 17.08 -30.40 -16.50
CA ASP A 540 18.49 -30.12 -16.83
C ASP A 540 18.98 -28.81 -16.19
N ASP A 541 18.53 -28.56 -14.96
CA ASP A 541 18.88 -27.34 -14.20
C ASP A 541 18.45 -26.03 -14.90
N GLY A 542 17.31 -26.05 -15.61
CA GLY A 542 16.75 -24.88 -16.29
C GLY A 542 17.45 -24.52 -17.60
N GLN A 543 18.27 -25.40 -18.17
CA GLN A 543 18.89 -25.14 -19.48
C GLN A 543 17.88 -25.24 -20.61
N SER A 544 16.87 -26.09 -20.43
CA SER A 544 15.73 -26.18 -21.34
C SER A 544 14.41 -26.35 -20.59
N TRP A 545 13.32 -25.98 -21.23
CA TRP A 545 11.97 -26.07 -20.70
C TRP A 545 11.01 -26.72 -21.69
N GLN A 546 10.16 -27.60 -21.19
CA GLN A 546 9.10 -28.25 -21.95
C GLN A 546 7.74 -27.84 -21.42
N VAL A 547 6.82 -27.51 -22.31
CA VAL A 547 5.39 -27.34 -21.97
C VAL A 547 4.78 -28.74 -21.81
N ILE A 548 4.21 -29.02 -20.65
CA ILE A 548 3.64 -30.34 -20.30
C ILE A 548 2.14 -30.30 -20.03
N SER A 549 1.47 -29.17 -20.28
CA SER A 549 0.02 -29.03 -20.13
C SER A 549 -0.60 -28.28 -21.31
N PRO A 550 -1.92 -28.41 -21.54
CA PRO A 550 -2.67 -27.44 -22.33
C PRO A 550 -2.70 -26.05 -21.63
N ASP A 551 -3.28 -25.04 -22.30
CA ASP A 551 -3.62 -23.77 -21.63
C ASP A 551 -4.63 -24.03 -20.51
N LEU A 552 -4.26 -23.72 -19.27
CA LEU A 552 -5.05 -23.96 -18.06
C LEU A 552 -5.90 -22.73 -17.66
N THR A 553 -5.87 -21.68 -18.47
CA THR A 553 -6.62 -20.44 -18.22
C THR A 553 -7.89 -20.37 -19.06
N THR A 554 -8.77 -19.43 -18.76
CA THR A 554 -9.95 -19.16 -19.63
C THR A 554 -9.56 -18.64 -21.01
N ASN A 555 -8.35 -18.10 -21.15
CA ASN A 555 -7.81 -17.47 -22.34
C ASN A 555 -8.75 -16.44 -22.99
N ASP A 556 -9.52 -15.73 -22.14
CA ASP A 556 -10.47 -14.71 -22.55
C ASP A 556 -9.73 -13.50 -23.16
N LYS A 557 -9.77 -13.38 -24.47
CA LYS A 557 -9.08 -12.32 -25.21
C LYS A 557 -9.56 -10.91 -24.87
N SER A 558 -10.81 -10.76 -24.44
CA SER A 558 -11.37 -9.47 -24.03
C SER A 558 -10.69 -8.90 -22.79
N LYS A 559 -10.03 -9.75 -21.98
CA LYS A 559 -9.31 -9.41 -20.76
C LYS A 559 -7.78 -9.38 -20.90
N GLN A 560 -7.28 -9.50 -22.13
CA GLN A 560 -5.85 -9.55 -22.44
C GLN A 560 -5.33 -8.29 -23.15
N GLY A 561 -6.15 -7.21 -23.20
CA GLY A 561 -5.74 -5.92 -23.71
C GLY A 561 -4.77 -5.16 -22.79
N PHE A 562 -4.50 -3.91 -23.14
CA PHE A 562 -3.75 -3.03 -22.25
C PHE A 562 -4.51 -2.82 -20.93
N SER A 563 -3.83 -2.99 -19.82
CA SER A 563 -4.36 -2.63 -18.50
C SER A 563 -4.34 -1.12 -18.34
N GLY A 564 -5.49 -0.49 -18.04
CA GLY A 564 -5.47 0.94 -17.78
C GLY A 564 -6.76 1.73 -17.97
N GLY A 565 -7.92 1.08 -18.04
CA GLY A 565 -9.22 1.71 -17.94
C GLY A 565 -9.59 2.63 -19.12
N ARG A 566 -10.67 3.38 -18.96
CA ARG A 566 -11.20 4.33 -19.97
C ARG A 566 -10.22 5.44 -20.34
N GLN A 567 -9.14 5.58 -19.60
CA GLN A 567 -8.00 6.44 -19.92
C GLN A 567 -6.72 5.60 -20.06
N ALA A 568 -6.72 4.64 -20.97
CA ALA A 568 -5.55 3.80 -21.29
C ALA A 568 -4.25 4.62 -21.51
N THR A 569 -4.39 5.86 -21.95
CA THR A 569 -3.30 6.82 -22.12
C THR A 569 -2.61 7.19 -20.79
N ILE A 570 -3.30 7.12 -19.66
CA ILE A 570 -2.75 7.52 -18.34
C ILE A 570 -1.80 6.46 -17.80
N LEU A 571 -2.07 5.19 -18.01
CA LEU A 571 -1.25 4.10 -17.49
C LEU A 571 -0.05 3.77 -18.37
N ALA A 572 -0.17 3.97 -19.69
CA ALA A 572 0.98 3.84 -20.59
C ALA A 572 2.09 4.85 -20.31
N SER A 573 1.78 5.97 -19.68
CA SER A 573 2.75 7.02 -19.36
C SER A 573 3.46 6.86 -18.03
N SER A 574 2.95 6.04 -17.13
CA SER A 574 3.68 5.70 -15.89
C SER A 574 4.81 4.69 -16.14
N ILE A 575 4.90 4.15 -17.36
CA ILE A 575 5.99 3.29 -17.81
C ILE A 575 6.91 4.16 -18.65
N SER A 576 8.06 4.54 -18.09
CA SER A 576 9.09 5.29 -18.79
C SER A 576 9.43 4.60 -20.12
N ARG A 577 9.12 5.25 -21.26
CA ARG A 577 9.75 4.85 -22.51
C ARG A 577 11.26 5.05 -22.35
N PRO A 578 12.10 4.07 -22.71
CA PRO A 578 13.51 4.35 -22.89
C PRO A 578 13.61 5.46 -23.95
N SER A 579 14.41 6.49 -23.62
CA SER A 579 14.73 7.56 -24.56
C SER A 579 15.27 6.92 -25.83
N SER A 580 14.56 7.13 -26.95
CA SER A 580 15.06 6.78 -28.28
C SER A 580 16.43 7.41 -28.45
N PRO A 581 17.45 6.70 -28.92
CA PRO A 581 18.72 7.32 -29.22
C PRO A 581 18.49 8.39 -30.30
N SER A 582 18.89 9.62 -30.00
CA SER A 582 18.89 10.71 -30.96
C SER A 582 19.70 10.29 -32.20
N PRO A 583 19.21 10.53 -33.43
CA PRO A 583 19.98 10.22 -34.62
C PRO A 583 21.25 11.06 -34.60
N SER A 584 22.40 10.40 -34.54
CA SER A 584 23.68 11.02 -34.69
C SER A 584 23.72 11.76 -36.03
N ARG A 585 23.89 13.09 -36.00
CA ARG A 585 24.19 13.90 -37.16
C ARG A 585 25.52 13.39 -37.76
N ARG A 586 25.42 12.69 -38.88
CA ARG A 586 26.59 12.49 -39.75
C ARG A 586 27.07 13.87 -40.20
N ARG A 587 28.21 14.32 -39.71
CA ARG A 587 28.98 15.39 -40.35
C ARG A 587 29.42 14.87 -41.70
N ARG A 588 28.94 15.51 -42.79
CA ARG A 588 29.66 15.42 -44.07
C ARG A 588 31.01 16.12 -43.91
N ARG A 589 32.03 15.42 -44.30
CA ARG A 589 33.34 16.03 -44.66
C ARG A 589 33.21 16.37 -46.15
N ASP A 590 33.41 17.62 -46.47
CA ASP A 590 34.02 18.11 -47.66
C ASP A 590 35.38 18.74 -47.27
#